data_6e531684bedd5bb96627dcd1b6fb995e
#
_entry.id   6e531684bedd5bb96627dcd1b6fb995e
#
_cell.length_a   1.000
_cell.length_b   1.000
_cell.length_c   1.000
_cell.angle_alpha   90.00
_cell.angle_beta   90.00
_cell.angle_gamma   90.00
#
_symmetry.space_group_name_H-M   'P 1'
#
loop_
_entity.id
_entity.type
_entity.pdbx_description
1 polymer ?
#
loop_
_entity_poly.entity_id
_entity_poly.type
_entity_poly.pdbx_seq_one_letter_code
_entity_poly.pdbx_strand_id
1 'polypeptide(L)'
;SRFECERISKALQIPADRITAIYNGYSTHFTPLPEVNMHIVQQYIPEKGFLFFLGNTDPKKNTERVLKAYSLYLQRSATKRPLLIADLKEEYIDRVLQQEGIADIKRHLYYPGYIPNSHLATLYNASFAFLYPSLRESFGIPLLEAMACGTPVVTGNTSAMPEVAGSGALTVDPSKPEEIADRLLQLEQNPTLYQEQKAYGLQRAQQFSWARTAGELSKVYQSIKI
;
A
#
# COMPACT_ATOMS: atom_id res chain seq x y z
N SER A 1 11.47 -8.26 8.46
CA SER A 1 10.67 -9.38 7.93
C SER A 1 11.51 -10.65 7.81
N ARG A 2 10.86 -11.80 7.78
CA ARG A 2 11.52 -13.09 7.51
C ARG A 2 12.12 -13.13 6.13
N PHE A 3 11.43 -12.56 5.15
CA PHE A 3 11.95 -12.38 3.79
C PHE A 3 13.33 -11.68 3.79
N GLU A 4 13.49 -10.58 4.52
CA GLU A 4 14.79 -9.90 4.59
C GLU A 4 15.83 -10.71 5.40
N CYS A 5 15.42 -11.44 6.44
CA CYS A 5 16.34 -12.33 7.16
C CYS A 5 16.94 -13.41 6.25
N GLU A 6 16.10 -14.06 5.45
CA GLU A 6 16.57 -15.08 4.48
C GLU A 6 17.52 -14.47 3.44
N ARG A 7 17.21 -13.27 2.96
CA ARG A 7 18.04 -12.55 2.00
C ARG A 7 19.39 -12.14 2.59
N ILE A 8 19.38 -11.61 3.82
CA ILE A 8 20.60 -11.23 4.55
C ILE A 8 21.45 -12.47 4.84
N SER A 9 20.83 -13.55 5.32
CA SER A 9 21.50 -14.82 5.57
C SER A 9 22.27 -15.31 4.35
N LYS A 10 21.60 -15.32 3.19
CA LYS A 10 22.24 -15.75 1.93
C LYS A 10 23.32 -14.78 1.45
N ALA A 11 23.08 -13.47 1.52
CA ALA A 11 24.01 -12.46 0.99
C ALA A 11 25.30 -12.34 1.83
N LEU A 12 25.18 -12.47 3.16
CA LEU A 12 26.29 -12.32 4.10
C LEU A 12 26.84 -13.65 4.61
N GLN A 13 26.27 -14.78 4.16
CA GLN A 13 26.63 -16.14 4.62
C GLN A 13 26.53 -16.29 6.15
N ILE A 14 25.56 -15.60 6.76
CA ILE A 14 25.28 -15.71 8.19
C ILE A 14 24.23 -16.80 8.40
N PRO A 15 24.45 -17.75 9.32
CA PRO A 15 23.46 -18.76 9.65
C PRO A 15 22.10 -18.15 10.04
N ALA A 16 21.00 -18.70 9.53
CA ALA A 16 19.67 -18.15 9.70
C ALA A 16 19.21 -18.08 11.18
N ASP A 17 19.69 -18.98 12.02
CA ASP A 17 19.46 -19.03 13.47
C ASP A 17 20.11 -17.87 14.23
N ARG A 18 21.06 -17.17 13.61
CA ARG A 18 21.71 -15.97 14.16
C ARG A 18 21.00 -14.66 13.75
N ILE A 19 19.93 -14.74 12.98
CA ILE A 19 19.17 -13.58 12.50
C ILE A 19 17.74 -13.67 13.01
N THR A 20 17.32 -12.68 13.80
CA THR A 20 15.96 -12.62 14.33
C THR A 20 15.14 -11.57 13.58
N ALA A 21 14.00 -11.97 13.02
CA ALA A 21 13.06 -11.04 12.41
C ALA A 21 12.18 -10.40 13.49
N ILE A 22 12.31 -9.11 13.66
CA ILE A 22 11.43 -8.31 14.52
C ILE A 22 10.58 -7.43 13.62
N TYR A 23 9.25 -7.51 13.74
CA TYR A 23 8.34 -6.75 12.90
C TYR A 23 8.16 -5.33 13.37
N ASN A 24 8.02 -4.41 12.43
CA ASN A 24 7.67 -3.03 12.73
C ASN A 24 6.21 -2.93 13.17
N GLY A 25 5.91 -1.88 13.94
CA GLY A 25 4.56 -1.40 14.15
C GLY A 25 4.19 -0.29 13.15
N TYR A 26 3.00 0.25 13.33
CA TYR A 26 2.54 1.48 12.69
C TYR A 26 2.10 2.47 13.78
N SER A 27 1.92 3.73 13.44
CA SER A 27 1.53 4.75 14.42
C SER A 27 0.03 4.66 14.74
N THR A 28 -0.31 4.83 16.02
CA THR A 28 -1.68 4.67 16.54
C THR A 28 -2.68 5.71 16.04
N HIS A 29 -2.22 6.80 15.38
CA HIS A 29 -3.13 7.75 14.75
C HIS A 29 -3.77 7.20 13.44
N PHE A 30 -3.21 6.14 12.85
CA PHE A 30 -3.87 5.39 11.78
C PHE A 30 -4.94 4.49 12.39
N THR A 31 -6.18 4.93 12.29
CA THR A 31 -7.37 4.26 12.83
C THR A 31 -8.60 4.64 12.01
N PRO A 32 -9.68 3.86 12.03
CA PRO A 32 -10.93 4.29 11.44
C PRO A 32 -11.40 5.60 12.05
N LEU A 33 -11.71 6.58 11.21
CA LEU A 33 -12.25 7.87 11.65
C LEU A 33 -13.79 7.82 11.61
N PRO A 34 -14.47 8.28 12.67
CA PRO A 34 -15.93 8.37 12.68
C PRO A 34 -16.44 9.35 11.62
N GLU A 35 -15.65 10.39 11.34
CA GLU A 35 -15.91 11.36 10.28
C GLU A 35 -14.59 11.76 9.60
N VAL A 36 -14.61 11.77 8.26
CA VAL A 36 -13.45 12.18 7.46
C VAL A 36 -13.44 13.70 7.33
N ASN A 37 -12.32 14.31 7.66
CA ASN A 37 -12.12 15.76 7.47
C ASN A 37 -11.99 16.10 5.98
N MET A 38 -13.11 16.49 5.36
CA MET A 38 -13.17 16.82 3.94
C MET A 38 -12.32 18.04 3.56
N HIS A 39 -12.07 18.97 4.49
CA HIS A 39 -11.19 20.11 4.22
C HIS A 39 -9.74 19.66 3.91
N ILE A 40 -9.27 18.59 4.60
CA ILE A 40 -7.97 17.99 4.27
C ILE A 40 -8.04 17.27 2.92
N VAL A 41 -9.07 16.46 2.68
CA VAL A 41 -9.22 15.71 1.43
C VAL A 41 -9.21 16.65 0.23
N GLN A 42 -9.98 17.74 0.31
CA GLN A 42 -10.16 18.72 -0.79
C GLN A 42 -8.90 19.52 -1.14
N GLN A 43 -7.85 19.47 -0.31
CA GLN A 43 -6.54 20.00 -0.70
C GLN A 43 -5.85 19.16 -1.80
N TYR A 44 -6.29 17.92 -1.98
CA TYR A 44 -5.62 16.93 -2.83
C TYR A 44 -6.53 16.40 -3.94
N ILE A 45 -7.81 16.20 -3.64
CA ILE A 45 -8.80 15.61 -4.54
C ILE A 45 -10.21 16.07 -4.13
N PRO A 46 -11.12 16.36 -5.09
CA PRO A 46 -12.43 16.95 -4.78
C PRO A 46 -13.32 16.12 -3.85
N GLU A 47 -13.32 14.78 -4.00
CA GLU A 47 -14.27 13.90 -3.35
C GLU A 47 -13.60 12.68 -2.74
N LYS A 48 -14.25 12.07 -1.74
CA LYS A 48 -13.86 10.77 -1.19
C LYS A 48 -14.20 9.62 -2.15
N GLY A 49 -13.64 8.44 -1.89
CA GLY A 49 -13.89 7.24 -2.68
C GLY A 49 -12.94 7.07 -3.87
N PHE A 50 -11.83 7.75 -3.86
CA PHE A 50 -10.74 7.64 -4.83
C PHE A 50 -9.86 6.41 -4.58
N LEU A 51 -9.07 6.03 -5.58
CA LEU A 51 -7.96 5.10 -5.43
C LEU A 51 -6.74 5.88 -4.92
N PHE A 52 -5.99 5.31 -3.98
CA PHE A 52 -4.83 5.98 -3.40
C PHE A 52 -3.55 5.18 -3.67
N PHE A 53 -2.48 5.85 -4.09
CA PHE A 53 -1.18 5.27 -4.37
C PHE A 53 -0.05 6.16 -3.82
N LEU A 54 0.83 5.57 -3.02
CA LEU A 54 2.08 6.22 -2.61
C LEU A 54 3.17 5.87 -3.62
N GLY A 55 3.26 6.69 -4.66
CA GLY A 55 4.25 6.55 -5.73
C GLY A 55 5.59 7.17 -5.36
N ASN A 56 6.58 6.91 -6.17
CA ASN A 56 7.80 7.70 -6.33
C ASN A 56 8.51 7.24 -7.61
N THR A 57 9.68 7.83 -7.90
CA THR A 57 10.46 7.52 -9.09
C THR A 57 11.33 6.26 -8.95
N ASP A 58 11.37 5.63 -7.76
CA ASP A 58 12.10 4.37 -7.57
C ASP A 58 11.37 3.24 -8.29
N PRO A 59 12.02 2.51 -9.22
CA PRO A 59 11.38 1.43 -9.98
C PRO A 59 10.72 0.37 -9.11
N LYS A 60 11.20 0.16 -7.87
CA LYS A 60 10.59 -0.82 -6.94
C LYS A 60 9.16 -0.46 -6.54
N LYS A 61 8.75 0.83 -6.62
CA LYS A 61 7.37 1.28 -6.34
C LYS A 61 6.39 0.96 -7.46
N ASN A 62 6.91 0.56 -8.63
CA ASN A 62 6.11 0.03 -9.73
C ASN A 62 5.12 1.02 -10.36
N THR A 63 5.44 2.31 -10.32
CA THR A 63 4.55 3.40 -10.75
C THR A 63 4.03 3.21 -12.18
N GLU A 64 4.90 2.81 -13.12
CA GLU A 64 4.54 2.61 -14.53
C GLU A 64 3.44 1.54 -14.68
N ARG A 65 3.60 0.38 -14.00
CA ARG A 65 2.58 -0.67 -14.06
C ARG A 65 1.30 -0.33 -13.32
N VAL A 66 1.37 0.48 -12.26
CA VAL A 66 0.17 1.01 -11.60
C VAL A 66 -0.61 1.92 -12.55
N LEU A 67 0.04 2.79 -13.31
CA LEU A 67 -0.63 3.64 -14.31
C LEU A 67 -1.22 2.82 -15.46
N LYS A 68 -0.53 1.78 -15.95
CA LYS A 68 -1.11 0.83 -16.92
C LYS A 68 -2.34 0.11 -16.36
N ALA A 69 -2.24 -0.41 -15.15
CA ALA A 69 -3.36 -1.07 -14.47
C ALA A 69 -4.54 -0.12 -14.29
N TYR A 70 -4.28 1.13 -13.96
CA TYR A 70 -5.32 2.15 -13.83
C TYR A 70 -5.99 2.47 -15.17
N SER A 71 -5.26 2.51 -16.28
CA SER A 71 -5.84 2.64 -17.62
C SER A 71 -6.79 1.47 -17.92
N LEU A 72 -6.36 0.23 -17.66
CA LEU A 72 -7.20 -0.96 -17.83
C LEU A 72 -8.45 -0.93 -16.93
N TYR A 73 -8.30 -0.47 -15.69
CA TYR A 73 -9.43 -0.28 -14.77
C TYR A 73 -10.43 0.73 -15.34
N LEU A 74 -9.99 1.90 -15.80
CA LEU A 74 -10.88 2.94 -16.35
C LEU A 74 -11.66 2.49 -17.60
N GLN A 75 -11.08 1.62 -18.41
CA GLN A 75 -11.76 1.05 -19.59
C GLN A 75 -12.92 0.13 -19.22
N ARG A 76 -12.87 -0.51 -18.06
CA ARG A 76 -13.79 -1.58 -17.63
C ARG A 76 -14.68 -1.17 -16.44
N SER A 77 -14.30 -0.13 -15.71
CA SER A 77 -15.02 0.35 -14.53
C SER A 77 -16.24 1.20 -14.93
N ALA A 78 -17.38 0.95 -14.29
CA ALA A 78 -18.56 1.80 -14.38
C ALA A 78 -18.41 3.10 -13.60
N THR A 79 -17.69 3.06 -12.45
CA THR A 79 -17.53 4.20 -11.54
C THR A 79 -16.40 5.14 -11.95
N LYS A 80 -15.33 4.60 -12.57
CA LYS A 80 -14.15 5.36 -13.01
C LYS A 80 -13.58 6.24 -11.90
N ARG A 81 -13.32 5.62 -10.72
CA ARG A 81 -12.80 6.34 -9.56
C ARG A 81 -11.48 7.05 -9.89
N PRO A 82 -11.29 8.31 -9.49
CA PRO A 82 -10.02 9.01 -9.72
C PRO A 82 -8.89 8.36 -8.91
N LEU A 83 -7.65 8.58 -9.34
CA LEU A 83 -6.45 8.09 -8.68
C LEU A 83 -5.66 9.27 -8.09
N LEU A 84 -5.50 9.27 -6.77
CA LEU A 84 -4.60 10.17 -6.06
C LEU A 84 -3.23 9.50 -5.93
N ILE A 85 -2.18 10.21 -6.39
CA ILE A 85 -0.80 9.73 -6.38
C ILE A 85 0.05 10.71 -5.57
N ALA A 86 0.61 10.27 -4.45
CA ALA A 86 1.57 11.07 -3.69
C ALA A 86 2.99 10.96 -4.26
N ASP A 87 3.83 11.95 -3.92
CA ASP A 87 5.29 11.97 -4.12
C ASP A 87 5.76 11.91 -5.59
N LEU A 88 4.90 12.26 -6.55
CA LEU A 88 5.28 12.35 -7.96
C LEU A 88 5.06 13.76 -8.51
N LYS A 89 5.92 14.12 -9.46
CA LYS A 89 5.84 15.38 -10.21
C LYS A 89 5.18 15.14 -11.57
N GLU A 90 4.58 16.20 -12.11
CA GLU A 90 3.88 16.17 -13.38
C GLU A 90 4.78 15.69 -14.53
N GLU A 91 6.02 16.14 -14.58
CA GLU A 91 6.94 15.77 -15.67
C GLU A 91 7.22 14.26 -15.70
N TYR A 92 7.26 13.60 -14.53
CA TYR A 92 7.41 12.14 -14.47
C TYR A 92 6.15 11.44 -14.97
N ILE A 93 4.98 11.89 -14.51
CA ILE A 93 3.69 11.33 -14.93
C ILE A 93 3.53 11.47 -16.44
N ASP A 94 3.71 12.68 -16.99
CA ASP A 94 3.56 12.92 -18.44
C ASP A 94 4.48 12.06 -19.28
N ARG A 95 5.73 11.90 -18.85
CA ARG A 95 6.68 11.01 -19.53
C ARG A 95 6.16 9.57 -19.56
N VAL A 96 5.71 9.04 -18.42
CA VAL A 96 5.20 7.65 -18.36
C VAL A 96 3.94 7.50 -19.21
N LEU A 97 2.98 8.44 -19.11
CA LEU A 97 1.74 8.41 -19.89
C LEU A 97 2.01 8.41 -21.40
N GLN A 98 2.97 9.22 -21.84
CA GLN A 98 3.37 9.28 -23.25
C GLN A 98 4.08 7.98 -23.70
N GLN A 99 5.02 7.49 -22.92
CA GLN A 99 5.77 6.27 -23.23
C GLN A 99 4.86 5.05 -23.34
N GLU A 100 3.83 4.98 -22.52
CA GLU A 100 2.89 3.86 -22.46
C GLU A 100 1.66 4.04 -23.36
N GLY A 101 1.50 5.19 -24.01
CA GLY A 101 0.37 5.48 -24.90
C GLY A 101 -0.97 5.57 -24.19
N ILE A 102 -0.99 6.03 -22.93
CA ILE A 102 -2.18 6.12 -22.05
C ILE A 102 -2.46 7.55 -21.59
N ALA A 103 -2.19 8.55 -22.43
CA ALA A 103 -2.33 9.96 -22.07
C ALA A 103 -3.78 10.37 -21.71
N ASP A 104 -4.76 9.63 -22.20
CA ASP A 104 -6.20 9.86 -21.96
C ASP A 104 -6.61 9.71 -20.48
N ILE A 105 -5.84 8.96 -19.67
CA ILE A 105 -6.15 8.79 -18.25
C ILE A 105 -5.77 10.03 -17.42
N LYS A 106 -4.97 10.97 -17.93
CA LYS A 106 -4.44 12.13 -17.19
C LYS A 106 -5.55 12.91 -16.48
N ARG A 107 -6.70 13.09 -17.11
CA ARG A 107 -7.87 13.78 -16.53
C ARG A 107 -8.46 13.16 -15.27
N HIS A 108 -8.09 11.91 -14.96
CA HIS A 108 -8.53 11.18 -13.77
C HIS A 108 -7.44 11.07 -12.70
N LEU A 109 -6.26 11.66 -12.94
CA LEU A 109 -5.12 11.63 -12.03
C LEU A 109 -5.02 12.90 -11.22
N TYR A 110 -4.74 12.76 -9.93
CA TYR A 110 -4.40 13.82 -9.00
C TYR A 110 -3.02 13.51 -8.41
N TYR A 111 -2.04 14.39 -8.62
CA TYR A 111 -0.66 14.21 -8.21
C TYR A 111 -0.10 15.48 -7.56
N PRO A 112 -0.53 15.80 -6.33
CA PRO A 112 -0.18 17.03 -5.63
C PRO A 112 1.28 17.12 -5.21
N GLY A 113 2.11 16.09 -5.48
CA GLY A 113 3.46 15.98 -4.98
C GLY A 113 3.47 15.41 -3.56
N TYR A 114 4.28 16.00 -2.68
CA TYR A 114 4.43 15.55 -1.30
C TYR A 114 3.15 15.76 -0.48
N ILE A 115 2.77 14.73 0.26
CA ILE A 115 1.65 14.76 1.20
C ILE A 115 2.20 14.59 2.63
N PRO A 116 1.95 15.54 3.56
CA PRO A 116 2.37 15.42 4.95
C PRO A 116 1.81 14.16 5.63
N ASN A 117 2.62 13.50 6.46
CA ASN A 117 2.21 12.28 7.16
C ASN A 117 0.96 12.49 8.03
N SER A 118 0.77 13.71 8.61
CA SER A 118 -0.42 14.08 9.38
C SER A 118 -1.73 14.03 8.57
N HIS A 119 -1.68 14.07 7.23
CA HIS A 119 -2.85 14.00 6.37
C HIS A 119 -3.15 12.57 5.88
N LEU A 120 -2.16 11.65 5.96
CA LEU A 120 -2.29 10.30 5.39
C LEU A 120 -3.43 9.49 6.03
N ALA A 121 -3.62 9.58 7.35
CA ALA A 121 -4.72 8.88 8.02
C ALA A 121 -6.09 9.30 7.45
N THR A 122 -6.28 10.61 7.23
CA THR A 122 -7.51 11.15 6.61
C THR A 122 -7.68 10.64 5.18
N LEU A 123 -6.60 10.63 4.38
CA LEU A 123 -6.65 10.18 3.00
C LEU A 123 -6.88 8.67 2.86
N TYR A 124 -6.27 7.85 3.72
CA TYR A 124 -6.60 6.42 3.79
C TYR A 124 -8.10 6.22 4.08
N ASN A 125 -8.62 6.86 5.13
CA ASN A 125 -10.04 6.76 5.48
C ASN A 125 -10.99 7.28 4.39
N ALA A 126 -10.55 8.25 3.58
CA ALA A 126 -11.32 8.81 2.48
C ALA A 126 -11.26 7.96 1.22
N SER A 127 -10.23 7.14 1.06
CA SER A 127 -10.00 6.36 -0.17
C SER A 127 -10.91 5.14 -0.25
N PHE A 128 -11.23 4.74 -1.48
CA PHE A 128 -11.93 3.47 -1.75
C PHE A 128 -10.99 2.28 -1.56
N ALA A 129 -9.78 2.37 -2.09
CA ALA A 129 -8.77 1.33 -1.95
C ALA A 129 -7.36 1.95 -2.01
N PHE A 130 -6.43 1.32 -1.33
CA PHE A 130 -5.01 1.65 -1.37
C PHE A 130 -4.26 0.67 -2.26
N LEU A 131 -3.50 1.21 -3.22
CA LEU A 131 -2.66 0.45 -4.13
C LEU A 131 -1.23 0.42 -3.61
N TYR A 132 -0.71 -0.78 -3.39
CA TYR A 132 0.68 -0.96 -2.95
C TYR A 132 1.34 -2.19 -3.62
N PRO A 133 1.25 -2.31 -4.97
CA PRO A 133 1.82 -3.43 -5.71
C PRO A 133 3.32 -3.22 -5.99
N SER A 134 4.08 -2.89 -4.95
CA SER A 134 5.54 -2.71 -5.05
C SER A 134 6.20 -4.00 -5.52
N LEU A 135 7.23 -3.87 -6.36
CA LEU A 135 8.06 -5.00 -6.79
C LEU A 135 8.90 -5.55 -5.64
N ARG A 136 9.28 -4.66 -4.72
CA ARG A 136 10.08 -5.03 -3.55
C ARG A 136 9.89 -4.07 -2.40
N GLU A 137 9.61 -4.64 -1.22
CA GLU A 137 9.59 -3.94 0.06
C GLU A 137 10.27 -4.80 1.14
N SER A 138 10.94 -4.14 2.07
CA SER A 138 11.54 -4.83 3.23
C SER A 138 10.52 -5.15 4.31
N PHE A 139 9.42 -4.37 4.38
CA PHE A 139 8.31 -4.61 5.30
C PHE A 139 6.98 -4.08 4.78
N GLY A 140 6.86 -2.77 4.51
CA GLY A 140 5.63 -2.17 3.99
C GLY A 140 4.74 -1.56 5.08
N ILE A 141 5.27 -0.62 5.87
CA ILE A 141 4.48 0.12 6.88
C ILE A 141 3.22 0.77 6.27
N PRO A 142 3.26 1.42 5.09
CA PRO A 142 2.07 2.01 4.47
C PRO A 142 0.91 1.03 4.26
N LEU A 143 1.21 -0.25 4.02
CA LEU A 143 0.20 -1.30 3.92
C LEU A 143 -0.58 -1.45 5.24
N LEU A 144 0.14 -1.48 6.37
CA LEU A 144 -0.48 -1.57 7.70
C LEU A 144 -1.25 -0.31 8.08
N GLU A 145 -0.77 0.86 7.69
CA GLU A 145 -1.45 2.15 7.91
C GLU A 145 -2.80 2.18 7.21
N ALA A 146 -2.85 1.79 5.93
CA ALA A 146 -4.10 1.68 5.17
C ALA A 146 -5.06 0.64 5.80
N MET A 147 -4.56 -0.54 6.14
CA MET A 147 -5.34 -1.58 6.82
C MET A 147 -5.88 -1.12 8.16
N ALA A 148 -5.08 -0.40 8.96
CA ALA A 148 -5.49 0.14 10.26
C ALA A 148 -6.56 1.21 10.14
N CYS A 149 -6.61 1.93 9.03
CA CYS A 149 -7.70 2.86 8.70
C CYS A 149 -8.97 2.15 8.16
N GLY A 150 -8.94 0.83 7.99
CA GLY A 150 -10.06 0.08 7.39
C GLY A 150 -10.17 0.27 5.88
N THR A 151 -9.09 0.63 5.21
CA THR A 151 -9.04 0.78 3.76
C THR A 151 -8.65 -0.54 3.12
N PRO A 152 -9.43 -1.09 2.18
CA PRO A 152 -9.03 -2.26 1.40
C PRO A 152 -7.71 -2.02 0.66
N VAL A 153 -6.85 -3.02 0.61
CA VAL A 153 -5.54 -2.90 -0.04
C VAL A 153 -5.38 -3.90 -1.17
N VAL A 154 -4.77 -3.45 -2.27
CA VAL A 154 -4.28 -4.31 -3.36
C VAL A 154 -2.76 -4.24 -3.33
N THR A 155 -2.09 -5.35 -3.03
CA THR A 155 -0.63 -5.39 -2.80
C THR A 155 0.04 -6.50 -3.60
N GLY A 156 1.37 -6.42 -3.74
CA GLY A 156 2.13 -7.44 -4.45
C GLY A 156 2.22 -8.77 -3.68
N ASN A 157 2.36 -9.87 -4.42
CA ASN A 157 2.62 -11.21 -3.86
C ASN A 157 4.13 -11.51 -3.74
N THR A 158 4.98 -10.49 -3.79
CA THR A 158 6.44 -10.58 -3.77
C THR A 158 7.03 -9.98 -2.51
N SER A 159 8.29 -10.29 -2.24
CA SER A 159 9.09 -9.76 -1.11
C SER A 159 8.40 -9.95 0.25
N ALA A 160 8.42 -8.93 1.12
CA ALA A 160 7.77 -9.00 2.44
C ALA A 160 6.24 -8.80 2.37
N MET A 161 5.66 -8.49 1.21
CA MET A 161 4.23 -8.15 1.12
C MET A 161 3.29 -9.29 1.55
N PRO A 162 3.45 -10.54 1.08
CA PRO A 162 2.60 -11.64 1.55
C PRO A 162 2.70 -11.89 3.07
N GLU A 163 3.91 -11.72 3.62
CA GLU A 163 4.17 -11.89 5.05
C GLU A 163 3.44 -10.84 5.90
N VAL A 164 3.42 -9.58 5.43
CA VAL A 164 2.78 -8.47 6.15
C VAL A 164 1.28 -8.41 5.88
N ALA A 165 0.87 -8.56 4.63
CA ALA A 165 -0.54 -8.53 4.22
C ALA A 165 -1.34 -9.71 4.78
N GLY A 166 -0.73 -10.90 4.85
CA GLY A 166 -1.40 -12.14 5.25
C GLY A 166 -2.23 -12.78 4.13
N SER A 167 -2.75 -13.99 4.38
CA SER A 167 -3.39 -14.82 3.37
C SER A 167 -4.77 -14.34 2.90
N GLY A 168 -5.42 -13.46 3.66
CA GLY A 168 -6.74 -12.92 3.32
C GLY A 168 -6.71 -11.60 2.53
N ALA A 169 -5.53 -11.03 2.28
CA ALA A 169 -5.41 -9.79 1.51
C ALA A 169 -5.49 -10.04 -0.01
N LEU A 170 -5.91 -9.01 -0.74
CA LEU A 170 -5.93 -9.03 -2.20
C LEU A 170 -4.51 -8.85 -2.74
N THR A 171 -3.84 -9.97 -3.00
CA THR A 171 -2.51 -9.99 -3.59
C THR A 171 -2.56 -10.19 -5.10
N VAL A 172 -1.56 -9.64 -5.79
CA VAL A 172 -1.39 -9.70 -7.24
C VAL A 172 0.07 -9.98 -7.59
N ASP A 173 0.32 -10.50 -8.77
CA ASP A 173 1.63 -10.40 -9.40
C ASP A 173 1.87 -8.93 -9.80
N PRO A 174 2.81 -8.21 -9.14
CA PRO A 174 3.00 -6.79 -9.40
C PRO A 174 3.58 -6.51 -10.81
N SER A 175 4.04 -7.54 -11.53
CA SER A 175 4.50 -7.43 -12.91
C SER A 175 3.36 -7.44 -13.93
N LYS A 176 2.12 -7.74 -13.49
CA LYS A 176 0.93 -7.88 -14.34
C LYS A 176 -0.10 -6.80 -14.04
N PRO A 177 -0.15 -5.72 -14.82
CA PRO A 177 -1.14 -4.65 -14.66
C PRO A 177 -2.59 -5.14 -14.68
N GLU A 178 -2.87 -6.19 -15.44
CA GLU A 178 -4.19 -6.81 -15.57
C GLU A 178 -4.70 -7.33 -14.23
N GLU A 179 -3.84 -8.02 -13.45
CA GLU A 179 -4.23 -8.54 -12.13
C GLU A 179 -4.55 -7.41 -11.14
N ILE A 180 -3.81 -6.28 -11.20
CA ILE A 180 -4.09 -5.10 -10.37
C ILE A 180 -5.46 -4.52 -10.73
N ALA A 181 -5.73 -4.34 -12.03
CA ALA A 181 -7.02 -3.83 -12.52
C ALA A 181 -8.17 -4.76 -12.14
N ASP A 182 -7.98 -6.08 -12.28
CA ASP A 182 -8.99 -7.08 -11.93
C ASP A 182 -9.37 -7.03 -10.45
N ARG A 183 -8.40 -6.88 -9.54
CA ARG A 183 -8.68 -6.73 -8.10
C ARG A 183 -9.45 -5.46 -7.78
N LEU A 184 -9.14 -4.34 -8.43
CA LEU A 184 -9.90 -3.11 -8.27
C LEU A 184 -11.35 -3.26 -8.74
N LEU A 185 -11.56 -3.91 -9.88
CA LEU A 185 -12.91 -4.20 -10.40
C LEU A 185 -13.67 -5.16 -9.49
N GLN A 186 -13.02 -6.19 -8.94
CA GLN A 186 -13.63 -7.10 -7.98
C GLN A 186 -14.13 -6.36 -6.73
N LEU A 187 -13.31 -5.44 -6.17
CA LEU A 187 -13.73 -4.60 -5.04
C LEU A 187 -14.92 -3.72 -5.39
N GLU A 188 -14.93 -3.13 -6.60
CA GLU A 188 -16.02 -2.26 -7.06
C GLU A 188 -17.32 -3.01 -7.29
N GLN A 189 -17.24 -4.21 -7.86
CA GLN A 189 -18.41 -5.00 -8.26
C GLN A 189 -18.95 -5.90 -7.14
N ASN A 190 -18.19 -6.10 -6.06
CA ASN A 190 -18.57 -6.97 -4.96
C ASN A 190 -18.55 -6.24 -3.61
N PRO A 191 -19.67 -5.63 -3.18
CA PRO A 191 -19.77 -4.95 -1.89
C PRO A 191 -19.46 -5.85 -0.68
N THR A 192 -19.78 -7.14 -0.76
CA THR A 192 -19.48 -8.10 0.31
C THR A 192 -17.97 -8.27 0.47
N LEU A 193 -17.27 -8.54 -0.63
CA LEU A 193 -15.81 -8.63 -0.64
C LEU A 193 -15.17 -7.33 -0.12
N TYR A 194 -15.72 -6.18 -0.51
CA TYR A 194 -15.23 -4.89 -0.04
C TYR A 194 -15.29 -4.78 1.50
N GLN A 195 -16.41 -5.18 2.12
CA GLN A 195 -16.55 -5.16 3.58
C GLN A 195 -15.66 -6.21 4.26
N GLU A 196 -15.54 -7.39 3.67
CA GLU A 196 -14.64 -8.44 4.15
C GLU A 196 -13.19 -7.96 4.17
N GLN A 197 -12.73 -7.27 3.11
CA GLN A 197 -11.37 -6.74 3.04
C GLN A 197 -11.12 -5.62 4.06
N LYS A 198 -12.13 -4.78 4.33
CA LYS A 198 -12.04 -3.79 5.42
C LYS A 198 -11.88 -4.47 6.78
N ALA A 199 -12.75 -5.41 7.11
CA ALA A 199 -12.72 -6.14 8.38
C ALA A 199 -11.41 -6.92 8.55
N TYR A 200 -10.98 -7.62 7.49
CA TYR A 200 -9.72 -8.35 7.48
C TYR A 200 -8.52 -7.41 7.73
N GLY A 201 -8.44 -6.29 7.03
CA GLY A 201 -7.36 -5.31 7.18
C GLY A 201 -7.25 -4.82 8.61
N LEU A 202 -8.36 -4.42 9.23
CA LEU A 202 -8.41 -3.99 10.62
C LEU A 202 -7.89 -5.06 11.59
N GLN A 203 -8.35 -6.30 11.44
CA GLN A 203 -7.88 -7.43 12.27
C GLN A 203 -6.40 -7.71 12.04
N ARG A 204 -5.94 -7.66 10.80
CA ARG A 204 -4.54 -7.92 10.44
C ARG A 204 -3.59 -6.88 11.05
N ALA A 205 -3.92 -5.60 10.92
CA ALA A 205 -3.10 -4.50 11.45
C ALA A 205 -2.89 -4.61 12.96
N GLN A 206 -3.87 -5.07 13.75
CA GLN A 206 -3.76 -5.24 15.20
C GLN A 206 -2.63 -6.19 15.63
N GLN A 207 -2.14 -7.04 14.72
CA GLN A 207 -1.03 -7.95 15.01
C GLN A 207 0.34 -7.24 15.03
N PHE A 208 0.38 -5.96 14.63
CA PHE A 208 1.60 -5.17 14.50
C PHE A 208 1.51 -3.91 15.36
N SER A 209 2.46 -3.74 16.27
CA SER A 209 2.55 -2.52 17.09
C SER A 209 4.00 -2.26 17.50
N TRP A 210 4.34 -1.00 17.71
CA TRP A 210 5.65 -0.61 18.23
C TRP A 210 5.91 -1.16 19.63
N ALA A 211 4.87 -1.34 20.46
CA ALA A 211 4.99 -1.98 21.77
C ALA A 211 5.46 -3.44 21.64
N ARG A 212 4.89 -4.19 20.69
CA ARG A 212 5.32 -5.56 20.38
C ARG A 212 6.75 -5.58 19.85
N THR A 213 7.08 -4.69 18.92
CA THR A 213 8.45 -4.53 18.38
C THR A 213 9.45 -4.32 19.52
N ALA A 214 9.17 -3.40 20.44
CA ALA A 214 10.03 -3.12 21.59
C ALA A 214 10.17 -4.34 22.53
N GLY A 215 9.06 -5.04 22.79
CA GLY A 215 9.08 -6.26 23.61
C GLY A 215 9.89 -7.39 22.99
N GLU A 216 9.79 -7.62 21.69
CA GLU A 216 10.58 -8.63 20.97
C GLU A 216 12.07 -8.24 20.95
N LEU A 217 12.39 -6.96 20.73
CA LEU A 217 13.76 -6.43 20.77
C LEU A 217 14.39 -6.61 22.16
N SER A 218 13.65 -6.30 23.23
CA SER A 218 14.09 -6.48 24.61
C SER A 218 14.48 -7.96 24.92
N LYS A 219 13.69 -8.91 24.43
CA LYS A 219 13.98 -10.35 24.57
C LYS A 219 15.30 -10.73 23.88
N VAL A 220 15.56 -10.18 22.69
CA VAL A 220 16.82 -10.42 21.98
C VAL A 220 17.99 -9.90 22.80
N TYR A 221 17.93 -8.67 23.33
CA TYR A 221 18.98 -8.11 24.18
C TYR A 221 19.22 -8.95 25.45
N GLN A 222 18.16 -9.44 26.11
CA GLN A 222 18.27 -10.28 27.28
C GLN A 222 18.87 -11.67 26.99
N SER A 223 18.76 -12.15 25.74
CA SER A 223 19.36 -13.42 25.34
C SER A 223 20.86 -13.36 25.04
N ILE A 224 21.42 -12.17 24.89
CA ILE A 224 22.85 -11.95 24.67
C ILE A 224 23.53 -12.12 26.03
N LYS A 225 24.22 -13.26 26.24
CA LYS A 225 25.10 -13.45 27.38
C LYS A 225 26.37 -12.66 27.14
N ILE A 226 26.64 -11.68 28.00
CA ILE A 226 27.93 -10.99 28.08
C ILE A 226 28.91 -11.87 28.82
#